data_39c251dfe09f1e84842e1b4cc1d1779f
#
_entry.id   39c251dfe09f1e84842e1b4cc1d1779f
#
_cell.length_a   1.000
_cell.length_b   1.000
_cell.length_c   1.000
_cell.angle_alpha   90.00
_cell.angle_beta   90.00
_cell.angle_gamma   90.00
#
_symmetry.space_group_name_H-M   'P 1'
#
loop_
_entity.id
_entity.type
_entity.pdbx_description
1 polymer ?
#
loop_
_entity_poly.entity_id
_entity_poly.type
_entity_poly.pdbx_seq_one_letter_code
_entity_poly.pdbx_strand_id
1 'polypeptide(L)'
;IEGIGRDAQATRKVGREHCYDCPVGCSQLKLARTGPYAGILTEGPDFETVYSFGSCVGIDQVDPIIAADRLADELGLDTISAGVTVAFAMELFEKGLLTLEDTDGIDLRFGNDQALMVLLRKMAFREGLGDVLADGSLAAAKRIGKGTEKYAMQVKGLELPGYDVRALKAHGLGYATSYTGADHCRGYAFQEVFGVPIPWEVDRFAVENKGKLTIWNQDVRTSTLDCAPMCAFLLDMAVPATACQNTATLMEAVTGLAFTPEEVMKVGERVNNLARAFNAREGFSRADDTLPERLMTEPLPAGASRGHLISRQDLDTMLDEYYSLRGWDVETGTPSRGKLTDLGLAYVADALGL
;
A
#
# COMPACT_ATOMS: atom_id res chain seq x y z
N ILE A 1 -12.83 12.56 11.99
CA ILE A 1 -13.20 11.97 10.68
C ILE A 1 -14.19 12.89 9.94
N GLU A 2 -15.19 13.48 10.60
CA GLU A 2 -16.18 14.33 9.92
C GLU A 2 -15.56 15.53 9.20
N GLY A 3 -14.53 16.14 9.77
CA GLY A 3 -13.84 17.31 9.20
C GLY A 3 -13.02 17.05 7.94
N ILE A 4 -12.71 15.78 7.62
CA ILE A 4 -11.92 15.38 6.43
C ILE A 4 -12.64 14.37 5.54
N GLY A 5 -13.83 13.93 5.95
CA GLY A 5 -14.62 12.95 5.24
C GLY A 5 -15.26 13.50 3.96
N ARG A 6 -16.05 12.66 3.30
CA ARG A 6 -16.67 12.92 1.99
C ARG A 6 -17.36 14.29 1.91
N ASP A 7 -18.16 14.64 2.91
CA ASP A 7 -18.95 15.88 2.88
C ASP A 7 -18.06 17.13 3.03
N ALA A 8 -17.05 17.06 3.90
CA ALA A 8 -16.05 18.11 4.04
C ALA A 8 -15.26 18.30 2.72
N GLN A 9 -14.81 17.21 2.10
CA GLN A 9 -14.14 17.20 0.80
C GLN A 9 -15.02 17.83 -0.29
N ALA A 10 -16.31 17.50 -0.33
CA ALA A 10 -17.25 18.04 -1.33
C ALA A 10 -17.37 19.56 -1.27
N THR A 11 -17.22 20.19 -0.08
CA THR A 11 -17.27 21.65 0.07
C THR A 11 -16.07 22.37 -0.57
N ARG A 12 -14.99 21.66 -0.84
CA ARG A 12 -13.74 22.18 -1.44
C ARG A 12 -13.64 21.92 -2.93
N LYS A 13 -14.47 21.01 -3.46
CA LYS A 13 -14.47 20.66 -4.88
C LYS A 13 -14.85 21.85 -5.74
N VAL A 14 -14.04 22.13 -6.78
CA VAL A 14 -14.24 23.17 -7.77
C VAL A 14 -14.30 22.64 -9.21
N GLY A 15 -13.85 21.39 -9.43
CA GLY A 15 -13.85 20.78 -10.76
C GLY A 15 -13.62 19.26 -10.71
N ARG A 16 -13.53 18.66 -11.89
CA ARG A 16 -13.10 17.27 -12.11
C ARG A 16 -12.03 17.26 -13.18
N GLU A 17 -11.09 16.34 -13.03
CA GLU A 17 -10.08 16.07 -14.03
C GLU A 17 -10.21 14.63 -14.55
N HIS A 18 -9.67 14.42 -15.73
CA HIS A 18 -9.75 13.16 -16.45
C HIS A 18 -8.35 12.78 -16.97
N CYS A 19 -7.96 11.53 -16.81
CA CYS A 19 -6.89 10.99 -17.64
C CYS A 19 -7.30 11.12 -19.12
N TYR A 20 -6.30 11.17 -20.02
CA TYR A 20 -6.55 11.31 -21.45
C TYR A 20 -7.60 10.28 -21.93
N ASP A 21 -8.65 10.77 -22.58
CA ASP A 21 -9.78 10.00 -23.15
C ASP A 21 -10.52 9.09 -22.15
N CYS A 22 -10.42 9.35 -20.84
CA CYS A 22 -11.07 8.56 -19.80
C CYS A 22 -12.49 9.11 -19.48
N PRO A 23 -13.56 8.29 -19.63
CA PRO A 23 -14.93 8.73 -19.32
C PRO A 23 -15.23 8.80 -17.82
N VAL A 24 -14.40 8.19 -16.95
CA VAL A 24 -14.67 8.08 -15.50
C VAL A 24 -14.51 9.42 -14.80
N GLY A 25 -13.43 10.17 -15.09
CA GLY A 25 -13.16 11.46 -14.46
C GLY A 25 -13.15 11.34 -12.93
N CYS A 26 -12.37 10.42 -12.38
CA CYS A 26 -12.35 10.15 -10.93
C CYS A 26 -11.61 11.23 -10.15
N SER A 27 -10.67 11.93 -10.76
CA SER A 27 -9.92 12.98 -10.10
C SER A 27 -10.76 14.23 -9.84
N GLN A 28 -10.46 14.94 -8.76
CA GLN A 28 -11.21 16.08 -8.32
C GLN A 28 -10.30 17.26 -8.03
N LEU A 29 -10.54 18.39 -8.69
CA LEU A 29 -9.91 19.64 -8.32
C LEU A 29 -10.53 20.19 -7.04
N LYS A 30 -9.71 20.46 -6.03
CA LYS A 30 -10.13 21.03 -4.75
C LYS A 30 -9.34 22.28 -4.42
N LEU A 31 -10.05 23.27 -3.89
CA LEU A 31 -9.54 24.58 -3.52
C LEU A 31 -9.62 24.76 -2.00
N ALA A 32 -8.49 25.00 -1.34
CA ALA A 32 -8.47 25.42 0.05
C ALA A 32 -9.11 26.80 0.19
N ARG A 33 -10.01 26.97 1.17
CA ARG A 33 -10.85 28.17 1.29
C ARG A 33 -10.58 28.99 2.53
N THR A 34 -9.91 28.42 3.54
CA THR A 34 -9.77 29.04 4.85
C THR A 34 -8.33 29.00 5.36
N GLY A 35 -8.05 29.89 6.33
CA GLY A 35 -6.77 29.95 7.02
C GLY A 35 -5.59 30.32 6.11
N PRO A 36 -4.37 29.94 6.49
CA PRO A 36 -3.14 30.31 5.75
C PRO A 36 -3.02 29.58 4.40
N TYR A 37 -3.86 28.59 4.14
CA TYR A 37 -3.84 27.77 2.92
C TYR A 37 -4.87 28.23 1.87
N ALA A 38 -5.68 29.25 2.18
CA ALA A 38 -6.70 29.76 1.25
C ALA A 38 -6.11 30.12 -0.11
N GLY A 39 -6.74 29.63 -1.18
CA GLY A 39 -6.31 29.85 -2.56
C GLY A 39 -5.42 28.74 -3.14
N ILE A 40 -4.95 27.78 -2.34
CA ILE A 40 -4.20 26.63 -2.85
C ILE A 40 -5.16 25.67 -3.55
N LEU A 41 -4.82 25.30 -4.79
CA LEU A 41 -5.53 24.35 -5.63
C LEU A 41 -4.69 23.09 -5.84
N THR A 42 -5.30 21.92 -5.73
CA THR A 42 -4.67 20.63 -6.05
C THR A 42 -5.62 19.73 -6.84
N GLU A 43 -5.08 18.78 -7.56
CA GLU A 43 -5.78 17.60 -8.06
C GLU A 43 -5.72 16.53 -6.97
N GLY A 44 -6.81 16.28 -6.29
CA GLY A 44 -6.86 15.49 -5.07
C GLY A 44 -7.41 16.31 -3.91
N PRO A 45 -7.00 16.04 -2.65
CA PRO A 45 -6.31 14.82 -2.22
C PRO A 45 -7.20 13.58 -2.42
N ASP A 46 -6.58 12.47 -2.80
CA ASP A 46 -7.21 11.16 -2.88
C ASP A 46 -7.28 10.48 -1.51
N PHE A 47 -7.89 9.29 -1.44
CA PHE A 47 -8.12 8.56 -0.19
C PHE A 47 -6.83 8.37 0.62
N GLU A 48 -5.76 7.92 -0.02
CA GLU A 48 -4.49 7.65 0.65
C GLU A 48 -3.82 8.93 1.19
N THR A 49 -3.91 10.03 0.45
CA THR A 49 -3.40 11.32 0.90
C THR A 49 -4.23 11.87 2.07
N VAL A 50 -5.56 11.71 2.04
CA VAL A 50 -6.44 12.09 3.17
C VAL A 50 -6.13 11.23 4.40
N TYR A 51 -5.83 9.96 4.22
CA TYR A 51 -5.36 9.09 5.30
C TYR A 51 -4.03 9.59 5.86
N SER A 52 -3.01 9.72 5.04
CA SER A 52 -1.64 9.94 5.48
C SER A 52 -1.39 11.34 6.03
N PHE A 53 -1.85 12.40 5.33
CA PHE A 53 -1.74 13.80 5.77
C PHE A 53 -2.91 14.29 6.64
N GLY A 54 -3.93 13.46 6.81
CA GLY A 54 -5.08 13.74 7.66
C GLY A 54 -5.09 12.86 8.90
N SER A 55 -5.80 11.72 8.83
CA SER A 55 -6.05 10.86 10.01
C SER A 55 -4.78 10.36 10.67
N CYS A 56 -3.76 9.99 9.90
CA CYS A 56 -2.53 9.40 10.41
C CYS A 56 -1.71 10.40 11.25
N VAL A 57 -1.68 11.66 10.83
CA VAL A 57 -1.00 12.77 11.54
C VAL A 57 -1.92 13.57 12.46
N GLY A 58 -3.20 13.19 12.58
CA GLY A 58 -4.17 13.82 13.48
C GLY A 58 -4.75 15.15 12.99
N ILE A 59 -4.61 15.48 11.71
CA ILE A 59 -5.21 16.68 11.10
C ILE A 59 -6.66 16.38 10.71
N ASP A 60 -7.58 17.19 11.20
CA ASP A 60 -9.04 17.01 11.05
C ASP A 60 -9.73 18.06 10.15
N GLN A 61 -8.94 18.84 9.39
CA GLN A 61 -9.41 19.87 8.46
C GLN A 61 -8.89 19.60 7.04
N VAL A 62 -9.72 19.85 6.03
CA VAL A 62 -9.39 19.56 4.63
C VAL A 62 -8.35 20.54 4.06
N ASP A 63 -8.40 21.81 4.42
CA ASP A 63 -7.57 22.85 3.78
C ASP A 63 -6.05 22.62 3.99
N PRO A 64 -5.57 22.23 5.19
CA PRO A 64 -4.18 21.81 5.36
C PRO A 64 -3.79 20.59 4.51
N ILE A 65 -4.71 19.61 4.36
CA ILE A 65 -4.44 18.40 3.57
C ILE A 65 -4.31 18.75 2.08
N ILE A 66 -5.17 19.62 1.55
CA ILE A 66 -5.06 20.17 0.18
C ILE A 66 -3.68 20.83 -0.03
N ALA A 67 -3.23 21.62 0.95
CA ALA A 67 -1.94 22.29 0.87
C ALA A 67 -0.75 21.32 0.94
N ALA A 68 -0.84 20.29 1.79
CA ALA A 68 0.19 19.26 1.91
C ALA A 68 0.27 18.38 0.66
N ASP A 69 -0.87 18.00 0.07
CA ASP A 69 -0.98 17.29 -1.20
C ASP A 69 -0.29 18.07 -2.33
N ARG A 70 -0.67 19.33 -2.51
CA ARG A 70 -0.03 20.22 -3.49
C ARG A 70 1.47 20.35 -3.27
N LEU A 71 1.90 20.47 -2.02
CA LEU A 71 3.32 20.57 -1.70
C LEU A 71 4.08 19.28 -2.00
N ALA A 72 3.49 18.12 -1.70
CA ALA A 72 4.09 16.82 -1.99
C ALA A 72 4.27 16.61 -3.50
N ASP A 73 3.27 16.97 -4.32
CA ASP A 73 3.35 16.95 -5.78
C ASP A 73 4.50 17.82 -6.30
N GLU A 74 4.60 19.07 -5.83
CA GLU A 74 5.67 19.99 -6.24
C GLU A 74 7.07 19.53 -5.84
N LEU A 75 7.17 18.76 -4.76
CA LEU A 75 8.44 18.24 -4.23
C LEU A 75 8.75 16.82 -4.73
N GLY A 76 7.82 16.17 -5.42
CA GLY A 76 7.97 14.77 -5.89
C GLY A 76 8.01 13.76 -4.75
N LEU A 77 7.23 13.98 -3.69
CA LEU A 77 7.13 13.09 -2.53
C LEU A 77 5.91 12.17 -2.67
N ASP A 78 6.09 10.90 -2.37
CA ASP A 78 4.96 9.98 -2.14
C ASP A 78 4.20 10.39 -0.89
N THR A 79 2.89 10.61 -1.02
CA THR A 79 2.06 11.12 0.07
C THR A 79 1.87 10.10 1.18
N ILE A 80 1.78 8.79 0.86
CA ILE A 80 1.65 7.73 1.86
C ILE A 80 2.90 7.68 2.72
N SER A 81 4.06 7.45 2.10
CA SER A 81 5.32 7.29 2.81
C SER A 81 5.69 8.54 3.61
N ALA A 82 5.51 9.73 3.01
CA ALA A 82 5.80 10.98 3.71
C ALA A 82 4.90 11.17 4.94
N GLY A 83 3.58 10.97 4.80
CA GLY A 83 2.64 11.16 5.91
C GLY A 83 2.84 10.15 7.03
N VAL A 84 3.00 8.87 6.69
CA VAL A 84 3.23 7.80 7.69
C VAL A 84 4.58 7.99 8.39
N THR A 85 5.63 8.44 7.68
CA THR A 85 6.93 8.75 8.28
C THR A 85 6.85 9.97 9.21
N VAL A 86 6.07 10.99 8.86
CA VAL A 86 5.81 12.13 9.77
C VAL A 86 5.01 11.66 11.00
N ALA A 87 3.98 10.81 10.83
CA ALA A 87 3.23 10.24 11.94
C ALA A 87 4.12 9.40 12.88
N PHE A 88 5.06 8.62 12.32
CA PHE A 88 6.09 7.93 13.10
C PHE A 88 6.90 8.92 13.96
N ALA A 89 7.38 10.02 13.39
CA ALA A 89 8.13 11.03 14.13
C ALA A 89 7.27 11.72 15.20
N MET A 90 5.99 11.99 14.92
CA MET A 90 5.02 12.52 15.88
C MET A 90 4.80 11.56 17.05
N GLU A 91 4.67 10.25 16.78
CA GLU A 91 4.54 9.25 17.85
C GLU A 91 5.80 9.17 18.71
N LEU A 92 6.98 9.22 18.12
CA LEU A 92 8.22 9.25 18.89
C LEU A 92 8.34 10.51 19.77
N PHE A 93 7.89 11.65 19.26
CA PHE A 93 7.85 12.89 20.02
C PHE A 93 6.85 12.81 21.20
N GLU A 94 5.64 12.30 20.96
CA GLU A 94 4.63 12.07 22.01
C GLU A 94 5.15 11.14 23.14
N LYS A 95 5.94 10.13 22.76
CA LYS A 95 6.56 9.19 23.70
C LYS A 95 7.84 9.71 24.36
N GLY A 96 8.29 10.93 24.03
CA GLY A 96 9.51 11.52 24.55
C GLY A 96 10.80 10.84 24.07
N LEU A 97 10.73 10.07 22.98
CA LEU A 97 11.88 9.45 22.31
C LEU A 97 12.60 10.44 21.40
N LEU A 98 11.88 11.46 20.89
CA LEU A 98 12.39 12.67 20.29
C LEU A 98 12.05 13.88 21.14
N THR A 99 12.99 14.83 21.26
CA THR A 99 12.84 16.07 21.98
C THR A 99 12.72 17.26 21.02
N LEU A 100 12.44 18.46 21.52
CA LEU A 100 12.46 19.68 20.70
C LEU A 100 13.84 19.94 20.09
N GLU A 101 14.93 19.54 20.76
CA GLU A 101 16.28 19.64 20.23
C GLU A 101 16.50 18.69 19.06
N ASP A 102 16.03 17.43 19.19
CA ASP A 102 16.09 16.42 18.10
C ASP A 102 15.26 16.81 16.89
N THR A 103 14.22 17.64 17.06
CA THR A 103 13.28 18.07 16.01
C THR A 103 13.57 19.45 15.42
N ASP A 104 14.78 20.01 15.64
CA ASP A 104 15.14 21.36 15.20
C ASP A 104 14.18 22.46 15.74
N GLY A 105 13.60 22.25 16.91
CA GLY A 105 12.62 23.14 17.54
C GLY A 105 11.20 23.01 17.00
N ILE A 106 10.91 22.03 16.15
CA ILE A 106 9.58 21.79 15.61
C ILE A 106 8.74 21.03 16.64
N ASP A 107 7.57 21.55 16.97
CA ASP A 107 6.58 20.89 17.85
C ASP A 107 5.83 19.82 17.07
N LEU A 108 6.27 18.58 17.17
CA LEU A 108 5.72 17.42 16.42
C LEU A 108 4.49 16.78 17.08
N ARG A 109 3.62 17.55 17.73
CA ARG A 109 2.36 17.00 18.25
C ARG A 109 1.42 16.63 17.09
N PHE A 110 0.69 15.52 17.25
CA PHE A 110 -0.39 15.17 16.32
C PHE A 110 -1.36 16.34 16.18
N GLY A 111 -1.81 16.59 14.94
CA GLY A 111 -2.70 17.68 14.58
C GLY A 111 -1.99 18.99 14.26
N ASN A 112 -0.66 19.08 14.36
CA ASN A 112 0.10 20.27 13.97
C ASN A 112 0.38 20.27 12.46
N ASP A 113 -0.49 20.91 11.69
CA ASP A 113 -0.39 21.04 10.24
C ASP A 113 0.85 21.85 9.79
N GLN A 114 1.28 22.83 10.57
CA GLN A 114 2.49 23.59 10.26
C GLN A 114 3.75 22.71 10.37
N ALA A 115 3.80 21.83 11.37
CA ALA A 115 4.89 20.87 11.49
C ALA A 115 4.94 19.91 10.28
N LEU A 116 3.78 19.42 9.80
CA LEU A 116 3.69 18.62 8.58
C LEU A 116 4.30 19.38 7.38
N MET A 117 3.86 20.61 7.12
CA MET A 117 4.33 21.42 5.99
C MET A 117 5.83 21.69 6.03
N VAL A 118 6.39 21.95 7.22
CA VAL A 118 7.82 22.15 7.41
C VAL A 118 8.60 20.85 7.17
N LEU A 119 8.12 19.73 7.71
CA LEU A 119 8.81 18.43 7.56
C LEU A 119 8.80 17.94 6.11
N LEU A 120 7.72 18.09 5.36
CA LEU A 120 7.69 17.73 3.94
C LEU A 120 8.81 18.44 3.16
N ARG A 121 9.00 19.75 3.39
CA ARG A 121 10.12 20.48 2.78
C ARG A 121 11.47 19.98 3.26
N LYS A 122 11.64 19.83 4.57
CA LYS A 122 12.90 19.33 5.14
C LYS A 122 13.26 17.92 4.64
N MET A 123 12.29 17.03 4.47
CA MET A 123 12.51 15.69 3.89
C MET A 123 12.95 15.77 2.44
N ALA A 124 12.28 16.57 1.62
CA ALA A 124 12.64 16.74 0.20
C ALA A 124 14.06 17.31 0.02
N PHE A 125 14.48 18.26 0.86
CA PHE A 125 15.80 18.89 0.77
C PHE A 125 16.84 18.28 1.71
N ARG A 126 16.50 17.26 2.48
CA ARG A 126 17.37 16.55 3.45
C ARG A 126 18.01 17.50 4.48
N GLU A 127 17.19 18.29 5.16
CA GLU A 127 17.60 19.27 6.14
C GLU A 127 17.28 18.82 7.57
N GLY A 128 18.27 18.78 8.47
CA GLY A 128 18.10 18.47 9.90
C GLY A 128 17.36 17.15 10.12
N LEU A 129 16.26 17.16 10.91
CA LEU A 129 15.43 15.97 11.10
C LEU A 129 14.87 15.42 9.77
N GLY A 130 14.62 16.30 8.79
CA GLY A 130 14.15 15.87 7.47
C GLY A 130 15.10 14.91 6.76
N ASP A 131 16.42 15.07 6.91
CA ASP A 131 17.39 14.11 6.36
C ASP A 131 17.30 12.73 7.03
N VAL A 132 16.97 12.69 8.32
CA VAL A 132 16.75 11.42 9.03
C VAL A 132 15.50 10.70 8.50
N LEU A 133 14.46 11.45 8.16
CA LEU A 133 13.14 10.94 7.75
C LEU A 133 13.06 10.67 6.23
N ALA A 134 13.93 11.26 5.42
CA ALA A 134 13.84 11.24 3.95
C ALA A 134 13.84 9.83 3.31
N ASP A 135 14.44 8.85 3.99
CA ASP A 135 14.52 7.46 3.50
C ASP A 135 13.45 6.55 4.12
N GLY A 136 12.39 7.13 4.69
CA GLY A 136 11.24 6.42 5.25
C GLY A 136 11.40 6.02 6.73
N SER A 137 10.30 5.53 7.30
CA SER A 137 10.19 5.27 8.76
C SER A 137 11.15 4.19 9.27
N LEU A 138 11.38 3.12 8.51
CA LEU A 138 12.30 2.05 8.90
C LEU A 138 13.76 2.54 8.93
N ALA A 139 14.18 3.28 7.91
CA ALA A 139 15.52 3.83 7.85
C ALA A 139 15.73 4.89 8.96
N ALA A 140 14.73 5.72 9.17
CA ALA A 140 14.72 6.70 10.27
C ALA A 140 14.82 6.00 11.64
N ALA A 141 14.03 4.95 11.87
CA ALA A 141 14.06 4.18 13.11
C ALA A 141 15.47 3.61 13.41
N LYS A 142 16.10 3.03 12.40
CA LYS A 142 17.49 2.53 12.52
C LYS A 142 18.51 3.63 12.84
N ARG A 143 18.34 4.83 12.26
CA ARG A 143 19.22 5.99 12.54
C ARG A 143 19.00 6.55 13.95
N ILE A 144 17.75 6.65 14.40
CA ILE A 144 17.39 7.15 15.73
C ILE A 144 17.78 6.12 16.82
N GLY A 145 17.64 4.83 16.52
CA GLY A 145 17.88 3.76 17.49
C GLY A 145 16.84 3.74 18.61
N LYS A 146 17.25 3.50 19.86
CA LYS A 146 16.37 3.50 21.04
C LYS A 146 15.22 2.50 20.97
N GLY A 147 15.29 1.46 20.08
CA GLY A 147 14.22 0.48 19.87
C GLY A 147 12.98 1.08 19.19
N THR A 148 13.17 2.06 18.30
CA THR A 148 12.07 2.76 17.64
C THR A 148 11.50 2.00 16.44
N GLU A 149 12.13 0.92 16.00
CA GLU A 149 11.71 0.10 14.86
C GLU A 149 10.29 -0.44 15.00
N LYS A 150 9.85 -0.74 16.23
CA LYS A 150 8.48 -1.22 16.52
C LYS A 150 7.38 -0.18 16.25
N TYR A 151 7.73 1.09 16.11
CA TYR A 151 6.81 2.17 15.77
C TYR A 151 6.75 2.45 14.27
N ALA A 152 7.66 1.90 13.47
CA ALA A 152 7.66 2.04 12.02
C ALA A 152 6.58 1.15 11.40
N MET A 153 5.50 1.75 10.92
CA MET A 153 4.39 1.04 10.29
C MET A 153 4.71 0.81 8.81
N GLN A 154 5.44 -0.28 8.53
CA GLN A 154 5.99 -0.59 7.21
C GLN A 154 6.14 -2.10 6.98
N VAL A 155 6.26 -2.55 5.73
CA VAL A 155 6.69 -3.88 5.34
C VAL A 155 7.80 -3.74 4.30
N LYS A 156 8.93 -4.42 4.49
CA LYS A 156 10.11 -4.36 3.60
C LYS A 156 10.60 -2.93 3.31
N GLY A 157 10.36 -1.99 4.23
CA GLY A 157 10.78 -0.60 4.11
C GLY A 157 9.78 0.32 3.42
N LEU A 158 8.61 -0.17 2.99
CA LEU A 158 7.53 0.64 2.44
C LEU A 158 6.42 0.82 3.49
N GLU A 159 6.01 2.04 3.73
CA GLU A 159 4.99 2.42 4.71
C GLU A 159 3.61 1.87 4.36
N LEU A 160 2.81 1.58 5.40
CA LEU A 160 1.45 1.05 5.26
C LEU A 160 0.48 2.11 4.68
N PRO A 161 -0.30 1.78 3.66
CA PRO A 161 -1.41 2.61 3.18
C PRO A 161 -2.62 2.56 4.12
N GLY A 162 -3.66 3.31 3.81
CA GLY A 162 -4.82 3.62 4.64
C GLY A 162 -5.79 2.47 4.94
N TYR A 163 -5.37 1.23 4.82
CA TYR A 163 -6.16 0.04 5.12
C TYR A 163 -5.64 -0.68 6.36
N ASP A 164 -6.40 -0.66 7.45
CA ASP A 164 -6.06 -1.43 8.64
C ASP A 164 -6.36 -2.92 8.41
N VAL A 165 -5.31 -3.69 8.18
CA VAL A 165 -5.43 -5.09 7.77
C VAL A 165 -5.78 -6.04 8.92
N ARG A 166 -5.85 -5.58 10.17
CA ARG A 166 -6.22 -6.44 11.31
C ARG A 166 -7.56 -7.14 11.11
N ALA A 167 -8.45 -6.55 10.31
CA ALA A 167 -9.75 -7.10 9.97
C ALA A 167 -9.92 -7.44 8.47
N LEU A 168 -8.82 -7.52 7.74
CA LEU A 168 -8.74 -7.78 6.30
C LEU A 168 -7.60 -8.77 6.05
N LYS A 169 -7.85 -10.06 6.31
CA LYS A 169 -6.79 -11.07 6.43
C LYS A 169 -6.00 -11.31 5.13
N ALA A 170 -6.70 -11.44 3.99
CA ALA A 170 -6.04 -11.59 2.70
C ALA A 170 -5.30 -10.31 2.29
N HIS A 171 -5.84 -9.14 2.64
CA HIS A 171 -5.17 -7.87 2.38
C HIS A 171 -3.87 -7.75 3.16
N GLY A 172 -3.88 -8.18 4.44
CA GLY A 172 -2.68 -8.27 5.28
C GLY A 172 -1.64 -9.24 4.74
N LEU A 173 -2.08 -10.43 4.27
CA LEU A 173 -1.19 -11.37 3.59
C LEU A 173 -0.63 -10.76 2.30
N GLY A 174 -1.44 -9.98 1.57
CA GLY A 174 -1.00 -9.22 0.40
C GLY A 174 0.14 -8.26 0.73
N TYR A 175 0.05 -7.49 1.82
CA TYR A 175 1.15 -6.62 2.28
C TYR A 175 2.40 -7.42 2.61
N ALA A 176 2.25 -8.50 3.39
CA ALA A 176 3.38 -9.32 3.81
C ALA A 176 4.12 -9.94 2.63
N THR A 177 3.38 -10.44 1.61
CA THR A 177 3.94 -11.17 0.46
C THR A 177 4.24 -10.31 -0.76
N SER A 178 3.83 -9.05 -0.77
CA SER A 178 4.15 -8.12 -1.86
C SER A 178 5.66 -8.01 -2.06
N TYR A 179 6.07 -8.01 -3.32
CA TYR A 179 7.48 -7.89 -3.67
C TYR A 179 8.02 -6.46 -3.53
N THR A 180 7.14 -5.46 -3.44
CA THR A 180 7.50 -4.04 -3.24
C THR A 180 7.41 -3.59 -1.78
N GLY A 181 6.83 -4.39 -0.89
CA GLY A 181 6.53 -4.02 0.50
C GLY A 181 5.04 -3.78 0.74
N ALA A 182 4.67 -2.93 1.68
CA ALA A 182 3.27 -2.68 2.07
C ALA A 182 2.46 -1.94 0.99
N ASP A 183 2.41 -2.49 -0.20
CA ASP A 183 1.69 -1.92 -1.34
C ASP A 183 0.31 -2.57 -1.50
N HIS A 184 -0.75 -1.80 -1.24
CA HIS A 184 -2.13 -2.27 -1.39
C HIS A 184 -2.48 -2.61 -2.84
N CYS A 185 -1.80 -2.03 -3.82
CA CYS A 185 -2.04 -2.30 -5.23
C CYS A 185 -1.49 -3.66 -5.69
N ARG A 186 -0.59 -4.29 -4.94
CA ARG A 186 0.01 -5.60 -5.28
C ARG A 186 -0.76 -6.80 -4.73
N GLY A 187 -2.06 -6.80 -4.79
CA GLY A 187 -2.89 -7.89 -4.30
C GLY A 187 -4.11 -7.40 -3.53
N TYR A 188 -4.66 -6.27 -3.98
CA TYR A 188 -5.79 -5.61 -3.36
C TYR A 188 -6.98 -6.54 -3.18
N ALA A 189 -7.24 -6.93 -1.94
CA ALA A 189 -8.33 -7.83 -1.59
C ALA A 189 -9.67 -7.09 -1.52
N PHE A 190 -10.15 -6.59 -2.67
CA PHE A 190 -11.42 -5.84 -2.76
C PHE A 190 -12.63 -6.63 -2.25
N GLN A 191 -12.56 -7.96 -2.25
CA GLN A 191 -13.54 -8.84 -1.66
C GLN A 191 -13.73 -8.57 -0.17
N GLU A 192 -12.63 -8.37 0.56
CA GLU A 192 -12.65 -8.06 1.99
C GLU A 192 -12.99 -6.59 2.27
N VAL A 193 -12.54 -5.69 1.41
CA VAL A 193 -12.73 -4.24 1.58
C VAL A 193 -14.17 -3.83 1.26
N PHE A 194 -14.72 -4.32 0.15
CA PHE A 194 -16.05 -3.91 -0.34
C PHE A 194 -17.12 -5.00 -0.22
N GLY A 195 -16.77 -6.21 0.24
CA GLY A 195 -17.71 -7.33 0.33
C GLY A 195 -18.14 -7.88 -1.03
N VAL A 196 -17.29 -7.77 -2.07
CA VAL A 196 -17.60 -8.23 -3.42
C VAL A 196 -17.35 -9.73 -3.53
N PRO A 197 -18.36 -10.58 -3.87
CA PRO A 197 -18.21 -12.05 -3.87
C PRO A 197 -17.58 -12.59 -5.17
N ILE A 198 -16.43 -12.06 -5.58
CA ILE A 198 -15.72 -12.43 -6.82
C ILE A 198 -14.26 -12.72 -6.49
N PRO A 199 -13.71 -13.87 -6.86
CA PRO A 199 -14.34 -14.99 -7.60
C PRO A 199 -15.23 -15.90 -6.73
N TRP A 200 -15.29 -15.70 -5.41
CA TRP A 200 -16.14 -16.41 -4.44
C TRP A 200 -16.41 -15.52 -3.22
N GLU A 201 -17.41 -15.92 -2.41
CA GLU A 201 -17.67 -15.25 -1.13
C GLU A 201 -16.51 -15.44 -0.15
N VAL A 202 -16.20 -14.37 0.58
CA VAL A 202 -15.07 -14.32 1.52
C VAL A 202 -15.54 -13.80 2.87
N ASP A 203 -15.27 -14.56 3.93
CA ASP A 203 -15.29 -14.03 5.29
C ASP A 203 -13.96 -13.32 5.56
N ARG A 204 -13.97 -12.00 5.65
CA ARG A 204 -12.76 -11.18 5.86
C ARG A 204 -12.03 -11.46 7.17
N PHE A 205 -12.69 -12.09 8.15
CA PHE A 205 -12.12 -12.41 9.45
C PHE A 205 -11.53 -13.83 9.54
N ALA A 206 -11.92 -14.72 8.65
CA ALA A 206 -11.37 -16.07 8.60
C ALA A 206 -9.91 -16.07 8.12
N VAL A 207 -9.16 -17.11 8.47
CA VAL A 207 -7.75 -17.32 8.06
C VAL A 207 -7.69 -18.24 6.84
N GLU A 208 -8.66 -19.14 6.70
CA GLU A 208 -8.74 -20.17 5.67
C GLU A 208 -8.93 -19.57 4.27
N ASN A 209 -8.27 -20.19 3.29
CA ASN A 209 -8.31 -19.80 1.87
C ASN A 209 -7.75 -18.40 1.56
N LYS A 210 -7.02 -17.77 2.49
CA LYS A 210 -6.45 -16.44 2.26
C LYS A 210 -5.25 -16.48 1.34
N GLY A 211 -4.43 -17.53 1.39
CA GLY A 211 -3.36 -17.77 0.43
C GLY A 211 -3.90 -17.84 -0.99
N LYS A 212 -4.95 -18.63 -1.21
CA LYS A 212 -5.60 -18.76 -2.51
C LYS A 212 -6.17 -17.42 -3.01
N LEU A 213 -6.83 -16.65 -2.14
CA LEU A 213 -7.43 -15.36 -2.50
C LEU A 213 -6.35 -14.33 -2.86
N THR A 214 -5.28 -14.27 -2.07
CA THR A 214 -4.16 -13.35 -2.30
C THR A 214 -3.47 -13.67 -3.64
N ILE A 215 -3.25 -14.95 -3.95
CA ILE A 215 -2.70 -15.39 -5.25
C ILE A 215 -3.57 -14.90 -6.40
N TRP A 216 -4.87 -15.13 -6.31
CA TRP A 216 -5.79 -14.71 -7.36
C TRP A 216 -5.75 -13.19 -7.59
N ASN A 217 -5.81 -12.39 -6.52
CA ASN A 217 -5.75 -10.92 -6.61
C ASN A 217 -4.41 -10.44 -7.19
N GLN A 218 -3.29 -11.01 -6.74
CA GLN A 218 -1.97 -10.65 -7.25
C GLN A 218 -1.83 -10.96 -8.74
N ASP A 219 -2.26 -12.15 -9.19
CA ASP A 219 -2.07 -12.58 -10.57
C ASP A 219 -2.99 -11.81 -11.52
N VAL A 220 -4.26 -11.58 -11.16
CA VAL A 220 -5.18 -10.74 -11.94
C VAL A 220 -4.61 -9.31 -12.06
N ARG A 221 -4.23 -8.70 -10.96
CA ARG A 221 -3.76 -7.30 -10.98
C ARG A 221 -2.47 -7.16 -11.78
N THR A 222 -1.51 -8.03 -11.56
CA THR A 222 -0.25 -8.00 -12.29
C THR A 222 -0.45 -8.16 -13.79
N SER A 223 -1.31 -9.08 -14.23
CA SER A 223 -1.55 -9.30 -15.66
C SER A 223 -2.37 -8.17 -16.30
N THR A 224 -3.37 -7.64 -15.61
CA THR A 224 -4.33 -6.69 -16.18
C THR A 224 -3.91 -5.24 -15.99
N LEU A 225 -3.35 -4.89 -14.82
CA LEU A 225 -2.94 -3.51 -14.54
C LEU A 225 -1.51 -3.25 -14.96
N ASP A 226 -0.56 -4.09 -14.53
CA ASP A 226 0.85 -3.82 -14.75
C ASP A 226 1.29 -4.18 -16.18
N CYS A 227 0.87 -5.36 -16.67
CA CYS A 227 1.29 -5.85 -17.99
C CYS A 227 0.47 -5.27 -19.16
N ALA A 228 -0.84 -5.04 -18.94
CA ALA A 228 -1.73 -4.47 -19.95
C ALA A 228 -2.06 -2.98 -19.72
N PRO A 229 -1.27 -2.24 -18.98
CA PRO A 229 -1.37 -0.93 -18.32
C PRO A 229 -2.80 -0.36 -18.25
N MET A 230 -3.73 -1.11 -17.64
CA MET A 230 -5.11 -0.67 -17.45
C MET A 230 -5.33 -0.05 -16.07
N CYS A 231 -6.37 0.77 -15.94
CA CYS A 231 -6.70 1.45 -14.70
C CYS A 231 -7.34 0.52 -13.67
N ALA A 232 -6.85 0.52 -12.42
CA ALA A 232 -7.39 -0.24 -11.31
C ALA A 232 -8.88 0.07 -11.04
N PHE A 233 -9.25 1.34 -11.05
CA PHE A 233 -10.65 1.73 -10.79
C PHE A 233 -11.62 1.19 -11.83
N LEU A 234 -11.20 1.09 -13.09
CA LEU A 234 -12.04 0.50 -14.13
C LEU A 234 -12.19 -1.01 -13.93
N LEU A 235 -11.10 -1.72 -13.63
CA LEU A 235 -11.09 -3.18 -13.52
C LEU A 235 -11.71 -3.68 -12.21
N ASP A 236 -11.28 -3.15 -11.08
CA ASP A 236 -11.72 -3.63 -9.76
C ASP A 236 -13.19 -3.28 -9.47
N MET A 237 -13.64 -2.11 -9.90
CA MET A 237 -14.97 -1.61 -9.55
C MET A 237 -16.03 -1.82 -10.64
N ALA A 238 -15.64 -1.86 -11.90
CA ALA A 238 -16.60 -1.99 -13.00
C ALA A 238 -16.75 -3.41 -13.51
N VAL A 239 -15.63 -4.16 -13.64
CA VAL A 239 -15.65 -5.46 -14.34
C VAL A 239 -14.74 -6.52 -13.70
N PRO A 240 -14.70 -6.67 -12.38
CA PRO A 240 -13.74 -7.57 -11.72
C PRO A 240 -13.92 -9.05 -12.14
N ALA A 241 -15.16 -9.49 -12.39
CA ALA A 241 -15.45 -10.86 -12.79
C ALA A 241 -14.92 -11.22 -14.18
N THR A 242 -14.76 -10.23 -15.05
CA THR A 242 -14.37 -10.41 -16.47
C THR A 242 -13.02 -9.76 -16.79
N ALA A 243 -12.25 -9.36 -15.78
CA ALA A 243 -11.00 -8.63 -15.97
C ALA A 243 -10.05 -9.34 -16.96
N CYS A 244 -9.73 -10.60 -16.73
CA CYS A 244 -8.85 -11.36 -17.63
C CYS A 244 -9.47 -11.58 -19.03
N GLN A 245 -10.78 -11.81 -19.12
CA GLN A 245 -11.46 -11.95 -20.42
C GLN A 245 -11.43 -10.64 -21.21
N ASN A 246 -11.70 -9.52 -20.55
CA ASN A 246 -11.66 -8.21 -21.20
C ASN A 246 -10.24 -7.85 -21.63
N THR A 247 -9.24 -8.16 -20.79
CA THR A 247 -7.83 -7.96 -21.11
C THR A 247 -7.43 -8.78 -22.34
N ALA A 248 -7.79 -10.07 -22.38
CA ALA A 248 -7.52 -10.94 -23.54
C ALA A 248 -8.12 -10.37 -24.83
N THR A 249 -9.38 -9.95 -24.78
CA THR A 249 -10.08 -9.34 -25.93
C THR A 249 -9.42 -8.05 -26.42
N LEU A 250 -9.06 -7.16 -25.48
CA LEU A 250 -8.39 -5.89 -25.79
C LEU A 250 -6.98 -6.11 -26.36
N MET A 251 -6.22 -7.04 -25.79
CA MET A 251 -4.88 -7.38 -26.28
C MET A 251 -4.93 -7.93 -27.70
N GLU A 252 -5.88 -8.83 -28.01
CA GLU A 252 -6.07 -9.31 -29.35
C GLU A 252 -6.44 -8.19 -30.33
N ALA A 253 -7.37 -7.31 -29.95
CA ALA A 253 -7.80 -6.19 -30.78
C ALA A 253 -6.65 -5.20 -31.09
N VAL A 254 -5.75 -4.97 -30.13
CA VAL A 254 -4.65 -3.99 -30.27
C VAL A 254 -3.43 -4.61 -30.96
N THR A 255 -3.09 -5.86 -30.66
CA THR A 255 -1.82 -6.47 -31.06
C THR A 255 -1.98 -7.52 -32.16
N GLY A 256 -3.19 -8.05 -32.38
CA GLY A 256 -3.45 -9.22 -33.22
C GLY A 256 -3.01 -10.54 -32.59
N LEU A 257 -2.55 -10.54 -31.33
CA LEU A 257 -2.14 -11.74 -30.61
C LEU A 257 -3.32 -12.23 -29.75
N ALA A 258 -3.84 -13.43 -30.06
CA ALA A 258 -4.90 -14.03 -29.29
C ALA A 258 -4.38 -14.56 -27.93
N PHE A 259 -5.11 -14.27 -26.87
CA PHE A 259 -4.90 -14.80 -25.52
C PHE A 259 -6.19 -15.37 -24.97
N THR A 260 -6.10 -16.45 -24.22
CA THR A 260 -7.18 -16.90 -23.36
C THR A 260 -7.12 -16.19 -21.98
N PRO A 261 -8.22 -16.14 -21.20
CA PRO A 261 -8.18 -15.60 -19.83
C PRO A 261 -7.17 -16.32 -18.93
N GLU A 262 -7.00 -17.64 -19.11
CA GLU A 262 -6.04 -18.45 -18.39
C GLU A 262 -4.59 -18.09 -18.73
N GLU A 263 -4.31 -17.78 -19.98
CA GLU A 263 -2.99 -17.29 -20.43
C GLU A 263 -2.70 -15.91 -19.85
N VAL A 264 -3.71 -15.03 -19.77
CA VAL A 264 -3.57 -13.74 -19.09
C VAL A 264 -3.23 -13.94 -17.61
N MET A 265 -3.95 -14.81 -16.89
CA MET A 265 -3.63 -15.16 -15.49
C MET A 265 -2.20 -15.70 -15.35
N LYS A 266 -1.78 -16.59 -16.27
CA LYS A 266 -0.43 -17.16 -16.25
C LYS A 266 0.67 -16.12 -16.46
N VAL A 267 0.41 -15.03 -17.18
CA VAL A 267 1.33 -13.89 -17.27
C VAL A 267 1.54 -13.28 -15.88
N GLY A 268 0.47 -13.03 -15.14
CA GLY A 268 0.55 -12.50 -13.76
C GLY A 268 1.32 -13.43 -12.83
N GLU A 269 1.01 -14.73 -12.86
CA GLU A 269 1.74 -15.74 -12.09
C GLU A 269 3.25 -15.73 -12.43
N ARG A 270 3.61 -15.67 -13.73
CA ARG A 270 5.00 -15.61 -14.18
C ARG A 270 5.73 -14.39 -13.61
N VAL A 271 5.12 -13.21 -13.69
CA VAL A 271 5.73 -11.96 -13.19
C VAL A 271 5.90 -12.01 -11.68
N ASN A 272 4.89 -12.47 -10.92
CA ASN A 272 4.98 -12.59 -9.47
C ASN A 272 6.09 -13.57 -9.03
N ASN A 273 6.26 -14.70 -9.74
CA ASN A 273 7.35 -15.65 -9.48
C ASN A 273 8.71 -15.05 -9.84
N LEU A 274 8.83 -14.29 -10.93
CA LEU A 274 10.08 -13.63 -11.31
C LEU A 274 10.47 -12.56 -10.29
N ALA A 275 9.52 -11.73 -9.85
CA ALA A 275 9.74 -10.70 -8.84
C ALA A 275 10.16 -11.32 -7.48
N ARG A 276 9.52 -12.43 -7.07
CA ARG A 276 9.92 -13.15 -5.85
C ARG A 276 11.32 -13.75 -5.98
N ALA A 277 11.64 -14.33 -7.12
CA ALA A 277 12.97 -14.88 -7.40
C ALA A 277 14.06 -13.78 -7.34
N PHE A 278 13.75 -12.59 -7.87
CA PHE A 278 14.63 -11.42 -7.73
C PHE A 278 14.86 -11.08 -6.26
N ASN A 279 13.79 -10.95 -5.47
CA ASN A 279 13.90 -10.64 -4.05
C ASN A 279 14.68 -11.72 -3.28
N ALA A 280 14.47 -13.01 -3.58
CA ALA A 280 15.23 -14.10 -2.98
C ALA A 280 16.74 -13.99 -3.28
N ARG A 281 17.10 -13.59 -4.51
CA ARG A 281 18.50 -13.33 -4.89
C ARG A 281 19.10 -12.16 -4.10
N GLU A 282 18.31 -11.13 -3.80
CA GLU A 282 18.72 -9.97 -3.02
C GLU A 282 18.68 -10.24 -1.50
N GLY A 283 18.38 -11.48 -1.07
CA GLY A 283 18.44 -11.92 0.32
C GLY A 283 17.12 -11.88 1.08
N PHE A 284 16.00 -11.50 0.46
CA PHE A 284 14.68 -11.56 1.08
C PHE A 284 14.19 -13.00 1.18
N SER A 285 13.57 -13.33 2.29
CA SER A 285 13.08 -14.67 2.63
C SER A 285 11.68 -14.62 3.27
N ARG A 286 11.19 -15.76 3.75
CA ARG A 286 9.97 -15.83 4.57
C ARG A 286 10.04 -14.93 5.80
N ALA A 287 11.22 -14.70 6.38
CA ALA A 287 11.36 -13.85 7.56
C ALA A 287 10.97 -12.39 7.30
N ASP A 288 11.10 -11.95 6.04
CA ASP A 288 10.73 -10.59 5.60
C ASP A 288 9.25 -10.47 5.23
N ASP A 289 8.55 -11.60 5.04
CA ASP A 289 7.11 -11.65 4.77
C ASP A 289 6.34 -11.56 6.11
N THR A 290 6.36 -10.37 6.69
CA THR A 290 5.79 -10.10 8.01
C THR A 290 4.96 -8.81 8.00
N LEU A 291 4.26 -8.54 9.11
CA LEU A 291 3.55 -7.31 9.36
C LEU A 291 4.18 -6.58 10.55
N PRO A 292 3.98 -5.26 10.71
CA PRO A 292 4.37 -4.55 11.91
C PRO A 292 3.84 -5.22 13.18
N GLU A 293 4.65 -5.28 14.22
CA GLU A 293 4.33 -5.93 15.50
C GLU A 293 2.98 -5.47 16.05
N ARG A 294 2.67 -4.18 15.97
CA ARG A 294 1.40 -3.59 16.42
C ARG A 294 0.18 -4.27 15.78
N LEU A 295 0.22 -4.58 14.51
CA LEU A 295 -0.91 -5.23 13.81
C LEU A 295 -1.10 -6.69 14.21
N MET A 296 -0.05 -7.30 14.78
CA MET A 296 -0.04 -8.70 15.22
C MET A 296 -0.32 -8.87 16.71
N THR A 297 -0.18 -7.81 17.52
CA THR A 297 -0.28 -7.89 18.98
C THR A 297 -1.35 -7.00 19.58
N GLU A 298 -1.73 -5.91 18.90
CA GLU A 298 -2.71 -4.95 19.41
C GLU A 298 -4.03 -5.09 18.66
N PRO A 299 -5.10 -5.66 19.28
CA PRO A 299 -6.40 -5.79 18.62
C PRO A 299 -7.04 -4.43 18.37
N LEU A 300 -7.88 -4.34 17.33
CA LEU A 300 -8.67 -3.14 17.06
C LEU A 300 -9.52 -2.75 18.28
N PRO A 301 -9.44 -1.50 18.76
CA PRO A 301 -10.07 -1.11 20.02
C PRO A 301 -11.57 -0.87 19.91
N ALA A 302 -12.09 -0.59 18.69
CA ALA A 302 -13.47 -0.14 18.50
C ALA A 302 -14.03 -0.47 17.11
N GLY A 303 -15.30 -0.14 16.89
CA GLY A 303 -15.99 -0.30 15.61
C GLY A 303 -16.42 -1.74 15.32
N ALA A 304 -16.89 -2.00 14.10
CA ALA A 304 -17.39 -3.30 13.66
C ALA A 304 -16.29 -4.39 13.64
N SER A 305 -15.04 -3.99 13.64
CA SER A 305 -13.86 -4.88 13.60
C SER A 305 -13.16 -4.96 14.98
N ARG A 306 -13.82 -4.52 16.05
CA ARG A 306 -13.25 -4.56 17.41
C ARG A 306 -12.78 -5.96 17.78
N GLY A 307 -11.58 -6.04 18.37
CA GLY A 307 -10.98 -7.29 18.85
C GLY A 307 -10.22 -8.09 17.80
N HIS A 308 -10.29 -7.72 16.52
CA HIS A 308 -9.55 -8.40 15.48
C HIS A 308 -8.10 -7.92 15.39
N LEU A 309 -7.21 -8.86 15.07
CA LEU A 309 -5.80 -8.65 14.73
C LEU A 309 -5.37 -9.80 13.79
N ILE A 310 -4.21 -9.71 13.18
CA ILE A 310 -3.56 -10.83 12.50
C ILE A 310 -2.46 -11.33 13.43
N SER A 311 -2.73 -12.39 14.21
CA SER A 311 -1.69 -12.95 15.07
C SER A 311 -0.52 -13.53 14.26
N ARG A 312 0.64 -13.71 14.89
CA ARG A 312 1.77 -14.38 14.23
C ARG A 312 1.37 -15.76 13.70
N GLN A 313 0.59 -16.51 14.50
CA GLN A 313 0.09 -17.82 14.10
C GLN A 313 -0.85 -17.76 12.91
N ASP A 314 -1.76 -16.77 12.85
CA ASP A 314 -2.64 -16.53 11.69
C ASP A 314 -1.81 -16.26 10.44
N LEU A 315 -0.83 -15.37 10.56
CA LEU A 315 0.05 -15.02 9.44
C LEU A 315 0.84 -16.22 8.95
N ASP A 316 1.44 -17.00 9.85
CA ASP A 316 2.19 -18.20 9.49
C ASP A 316 1.31 -19.24 8.77
N THR A 317 0.08 -19.44 9.26
CA THR A 317 -0.90 -20.34 8.61
C THR A 317 -1.23 -19.88 7.18
N MET A 318 -1.46 -18.58 7.00
CA MET A 318 -1.76 -18.02 5.68
C MET A 318 -0.55 -18.06 4.74
N LEU A 319 0.67 -17.85 5.26
CA LEU A 319 1.92 -17.97 4.50
C LEU A 319 2.17 -19.40 4.03
N ASP A 320 1.94 -20.40 4.90
CA ASP A 320 2.11 -21.83 4.56
C ASP A 320 1.16 -22.21 3.42
N GLU A 321 -0.11 -21.80 3.48
CA GLU A 321 -1.07 -21.98 2.40
C GLU A 321 -0.59 -21.28 1.12
N TYR A 322 -0.20 -20.03 1.22
CA TYR A 322 0.23 -19.21 0.09
C TYR A 322 1.44 -19.82 -0.63
N TYR A 323 2.51 -20.16 0.10
CA TYR A 323 3.72 -20.74 -0.49
C TYR A 323 3.46 -22.13 -1.10
N SER A 324 2.68 -22.97 -0.42
CA SER A 324 2.30 -24.29 -0.93
C SER A 324 1.57 -24.17 -2.27
N LEU A 325 0.58 -23.28 -2.36
CA LEU A 325 -0.20 -23.05 -3.59
C LEU A 325 0.63 -22.39 -4.70
N ARG A 326 1.58 -21.52 -4.33
CA ARG A 326 2.54 -20.92 -5.27
C ARG A 326 3.58 -21.92 -5.79
N GLY A 327 3.73 -23.07 -5.16
CA GLY A 327 4.81 -24.01 -5.45
C GLY A 327 6.19 -23.48 -5.04
N TRP A 328 6.20 -22.71 -3.93
CA TRP A 328 7.42 -22.20 -3.31
C TRP A 328 7.82 -23.06 -2.11
N ASP A 329 9.07 -23.01 -1.75
CA ASP A 329 9.56 -23.63 -0.53
C ASP A 329 8.94 -22.95 0.70
N VAL A 330 8.30 -23.72 1.58
CA VAL A 330 7.54 -23.18 2.70
C VAL A 330 8.45 -22.54 3.76
N GLU A 331 9.66 -23.04 3.95
CA GLU A 331 10.59 -22.53 4.96
C GLU A 331 11.25 -21.21 4.52
N THR A 332 11.54 -21.06 3.24
CA THR A 332 12.27 -19.90 2.71
C THR A 332 11.41 -18.93 1.93
N GLY A 333 10.27 -19.38 1.41
CA GLY A 333 9.45 -18.62 0.48
C GLY A 333 10.07 -18.47 -0.92
N THR A 334 11.07 -19.28 -1.27
CA THR A 334 11.74 -19.25 -2.57
C THR A 334 10.97 -20.07 -3.60
N PRO A 335 10.73 -19.58 -4.84
CA PRO A 335 10.12 -20.37 -5.89
C PRO A 335 10.93 -21.65 -6.19
N SER A 336 10.24 -22.79 -6.33
CA SER A 336 10.92 -24.03 -6.68
C SER A 336 11.40 -24.05 -8.13
N ARG A 337 12.47 -24.82 -8.44
CA ARG A 337 12.94 -25.04 -9.82
C ARG A 337 11.80 -25.55 -10.71
N GLY A 338 10.97 -26.48 -10.22
CA GLY A 338 9.83 -27.01 -10.96
C GLY A 338 8.85 -25.90 -11.37
N LYS A 339 8.42 -25.07 -10.41
CA LYS A 339 7.52 -23.94 -10.66
C LYS A 339 8.11 -22.94 -11.68
N LEU A 340 9.37 -22.58 -11.52
CA LEU A 340 10.04 -21.66 -12.46
C LEU A 340 10.12 -22.27 -13.88
N THR A 341 10.41 -23.58 -14.00
CA THR A 341 10.46 -24.28 -15.29
C THR A 341 9.08 -24.31 -15.96
N ASP A 342 8.01 -24.61 -15.23
CA ASP A 342 6.62 -24.64 -15.73
C ASP A 342 6.15 -23.27 -16.25
N LEU A 343 6.72 -22.20 -15.70
CA LEU A 343 6.48 -20.82 -16.13
C LEU A 343 7.42 -20.31 -17.23
N GLY A 344 8.31 -21.15 -17.76
CA GLY A 344 9.29 -20.76 -18.77
C GLY A 344 10.44 -19.91 -18.21
N LEU A 345 10.70 -20.00 -16.91
CA LEU A 345 11.73 -19.25 -16.17
C LEU A 345 12.88 -20.15 -15.70
N ALA A 346 13.20 -21.24 -16.43
CA ALA A 346 14.27 -22.17 -16.05
C ALA A 346 15.63 -21.45 -15.85
N TYR A 347 15.92 -20.45 -16.68
CA TYR A 347 17.14 -19.63 -16.55
C TYR A 347 17.21 -18.87 -15.22
N VAL A 348 16.06 -18.53 -14.63
CA VAL A 348 15.99 -17.88 -13.31
C VAL A 348 16.36 -18.88 -12.22
N ALA A 349 15.88 -20.12 -12.33
CA ALA A 349 16.25 -21.18 -11.39
C ALA A 349 17.77 -21.44 -11.43
N ASP A 350 18.39 -21.44 -12.61
CA ASP A 350 19.83 -21.58 -12.76
C ASP A 350 20.59 -20.41 -12.12
N ALA A 351 20.08 -19.18 -12.27
CA ALA A 351 20.68 -17.98 -11.67
C ALA A 351 20.57 -17.96 -10.13
N LEU A 352 19.58 -18.66 -9.56
CA LEU A 352 19.43 -18.84 -8.11
C LEU A 352 20.21 -20.04 -7.55
N GLY A 353 20.79 -20.87 -8.42
CA GLY A 353 21.50 -22.10 -8.01
C GLY A 353 20.56 -23.21 -7.48
N LEU A 354 19.30 -23.20 -7.90
CA LEU A 354 18.27 -24.17 -7.49
C LEU A 354 18.45 -25.49 -8.23
#